data_b3ca0b958f0a86d04bbde6c19e7f5fd2
#
_entry.id   b3ca0b958f0a86d04bbde6c19e7f5fd2
#
_cell.length_a   1.000
_cell.length_b   1.000
_cell.length_c   1.000
_cell.angle_alpha   90.00
_cell.angle_beta   90.00
_cell.angle_gamma   90.00
#
_symmetry.space_group_name_H-M   'P 1'
#
loop_
_entity.id
_entity.type
_entity.pdbx_description
1 polymer ?
#
loop_
_entity_poly.entity_id
_entity_poly.type
_entity_poly.pdbx_seq_one_letter_code
_entity_poly.pdbx_strand_id
1 'polypeptide(L)'
;MSKPSGSFQEHWDRVYDSSDVDKLGWWEAVPEKSLHLIRQCGLGKDDLILDIGTGASTLIDRLLDDGHRNIIASDISEKALQALKHRLGPERASRVTWIVDDVTRPQHLCHLRDVCLWHDRAVLHFLTEEPQRQAYLNTLRAVLKVGGFAIIAAFHLTGADKCSGLPIHKYDQTLLAEFLGEDFLLEDHFQYTYHTPSGSPRPYIYTRFRRLR
;
A
#
# COMPACT_ATOMS: atom_id res chain seq x y z
N MET A 1 -9.38 -16.41 -21.78
CA MET A 1 -8.87 -16.67 -20.42
C MET A 1 -9.95 -16.23 -19.44
N SER A 2 -10.53 -17.15 -18.68
CA SER A 2 -11.59 -16.86 -17.72
C SER A 2 -11.08 -15.93 -16.61
N LYS A 3 -11.82 -14.83 -16.34
CA LYS A 3 -11.63 -14.01 -15.12
C LYS A 3 -11.71 -14.94 -13.90
N PRO A 4 -10.87 -14.76 -12.88
CA PRO A 4 -11.03 -15.53 -11.64
C PRO A 4 -12.45 -15.28 -11.11
N SER A 5 -13.19 -16.36 -10.84
CA SER A 5 -14.52 -16.31 -10.24
C SER A 5 -14.38 -15.94 -8.76
N GLY A 6 -14.59 -14.67 -8.41
CA GLY A 6 -14.54 -14.18 -7.05
C GLY A 6 -14.17 -12.69 -7.00
N SER A 7 -14.59 -12.02 -5.94
CA SER A 7 -14.17 -10.63 -5.70
C SER A 7 -12.68 -10.57 -5.31
N PHE A 8 -12.06 -9.38 -5.40
CA PHE A 8 -10.70 -9.16 -4.88
C PHE A 8 -10.58 -9.58 -3.41
N GLN A 9 -11.61 -9.27 -2.62
CA GLN A 9 -11.66 -9.66 -1.21
C GLN A 9 -11.56 -11.18 -1.03
N GLU A 10 -12.40 -11.96 -1.73
CA GLU A 10 -12.35 -13.43 -1.64
C GLU A 10 -11.01 -14.02 -2.10
N HIS A 11 -10.37 -13.39 -3.10
CA HIS A 11 -9.04 -13.81 -3.54
C HIS A 11 -8.02 -13.62 -2.43
N TRP A 12 -7.95 -12.42 -1.83
CA TRP A 12 -6.98 -12.11 -0.81
C TRP A 12 -7.24 -12.85 0.50
N ASP A 13 -8.50 -13.01 0.90
CA ASP A 13 -8.85 -13.83 2.07
C ASP A 13 -8.34 -15.26 1.91
N ARG A 14 -8.49 -15.88 0.73
CA ARG A 14 -7.94 -17.21 0.46
C ARG A 14 -6.41 -17.26 0.52
N VAL A 15 -5.74 -16.24 -0.01
CA VAL A 15 -4.28 -16.17 0.01
C VAL A 15 -3.76 -16.12 1.45
N TYR A 16 -4.34 -15.29 2.30
CA TYR A 16 -3.93 -15.15 3.71
C TYR A 16 -4.39 -16.32 4.59
N ASP A 17 -5.42 -17.04 4.20
CA ASP A 17 -5.90 -18.24 4.92
C ASP A 17 -5.04 -19.48 4.60
N SER A 18 -4.45 -19.54 3.41
CA SER A 18 -3.76 -20.73 2.89
C SER A 18 -2.23 -20.67 2.97
N SER A 19 -1.63 -19.56 3.38
CA SER A 19 -0.17 -19.37 3.29
C SER A 19 0.41 -18.80 4.58
N ASP A 20 1.57 -19.32 4.95
CA ASP A 20 2.40 -18.66 5.97
C ASP A 20 2.79 -17.26 5.49
N VAL A 21 2.58 -16.25 6.31
CA VAL A 21 2.78 -14.84 5.95
C VAL A 21 4.21 -14.55 5.47
N ASP A 22 5.21 -15.15 6.12
CA ASP A 22 6.63 -14.97 5.82
C ASP A 22 7.09 -15.65 4.52
N LYS A 23 6.23 -16.49 3.93
CA LYS A 23 6.44 -17.15 2.63
C LYS A 23 5.76 -16.41 1.47
N LEU A 24 4.94 -15.40 1.77
CA LEU A 24 4.27 -14.63 0.73
C LEU A 24 5.28 -13.88 -0.16
N GLY A 25 5.01 -13.86 -1.46
CA GLY A 25 5.93 -13.34 -2.47
C GLY A 25 6.21 -11.83 -2.40
N TRP A 26 5.61 -11.12 -1.46
CA TRP A 26 5.82 -9.68 -1.19
C TRP A 26 6.26 -9.39 0.24
N TRP A 27 6.46 -10.43 1.05
CA TRP A 27 6.84 -10.28 2.45
C TRP A 27 8.27 -9.76 2.58
N GLU A 28 8.48 -8.78 3.45
CA GLU A 28 9.78 -8.23 3.80
C GLU A 28 9.97 -8.26 5.31
N ALA A 29 11.11 -8.78 5.78
CA ALA A 29 11.46 -8.75 7.21
C ALA A 29 11.62 -7.32 7.73
N VAL A 30 12.13 -6.43 6.87
CA VAL A 30 12.18 -4.98 7.09
C VAL A 30 11.89 -4.28 5.76
N PRO A 31 10.87 -3.42 5.68
CA PRO A 31 10.50 -2.70 4.46
C PRO A 31 11.35 -1.44 4.28
N GLU A 32 12.67 -1.61 4.14
CA GLU A 32 13.66 -0.52 4.15
C GLU A 32 13.37 0.57 3.11
N LYS A 33 12.84 0.20 1.94
CA LYS A 33 12.59 1.15 0.86
C LYS A 33 11.41 2.07 1.17
N SER A 34 10.34 1.50 1.74
CA SER A 34 9.21 2.28 2.26
C SER A 34 9.64 3.18 3.41
N LEU A 35 10.37 2.63 4.40
CA LEU A 35 10.86 3.40 5.55
C LEU A 35 11.79 4.55 5.13
N HIS A 36 12.65 4.32 4.13
CA HIS A 36 13.52 5.37 3.59
C HIS A 36 12.71 6.57 3.10
N LEU A 37 11.69 6.35 2.25
CA LEU A 37 10.85 7.43 1.75
C LEU A 37 9.98 8.06 2.85
N ILE A 38 9.47 7.28 3.80
CA ILE A 38 8.69 7.80 4.93
C ILE A 38 9.53 8.75 5.79
N ARG A 39 10.78 8.39 6.10
CA ARG A 39 11.69 9.26 6.87
C ARG A 39 11.95 10.60 6.18
N GLN A 40 12.02 10.60 4.85
CA GLN A 40 12.19 11.83 4.06
C GLN A 40 10.94 12.74 4.08
N CYS A 41 9.76 12.23 4.46
CA CYS A 41 8.56 13.06 4.60
C CYS A 41 8.61 13.98 5.83
N GLY A 42 9.51 13.72 6.78
CA GLY A 42 9.66 14.55 7.99
C GLY A 42 8.43 14.60 8.88
N LEU A 43 7.67 13.49 8.95
CA LEU A 43 6.42 13.41 9.71
C LEU A 43 6.64 13.56 11.21
N GLY A 44 5.74 14.30 11.87
CA GLY A 44 5.59 14.29 13.32
C GLY A 44 5.03 12.93 13.81
N LYS A 45 5.22 12.65 15.11
CA LYS A 45 4.76 11.36 15.68
C LYS A 45 3.23 11.23 15.78
N ASP A 46 2.52 12.35 15.72
CA ASP A 46 1.06 12.42 15.72
C ASP A 46 0.45 12.63 14.33
N ASP A 47 1.27 12.76 13.30
CA ASP A 47 0.79 12.86 11.92
C ASP A 47 0.08 11.57 11.51
N LEU A 48 -1.07 11.72 10.87
CA LEU A 48 -1.90 10.60 10.45
C LEU A 48 -1.27 9.88 9.24
N ILE A 49 -0.92 8.62 9.46
CA ILE A 49 -0.38 7.70 8.44
C ILE A 49 -1.45 6.70 8.06
N LEU A 50 -1.76 6.61 6.77
CA LEU A 50 -2.66 5.61 6.19
C LEU A 50 -1.86 4.65 5.31
N ASP A 51 -1.82 3.38 5.70
CA ASP A 51 -1.21 2.29 4.94
C ASP A 51 -2.32 1.50 4.22
N ILE A 52 -2.32 1.57 2.89
CA ILE A 52 -3.32 0.94 2.02
C ILE A 52 -2.82 -0.42 1.55
N GLY A 53 -3.69 -1.45 1.68
CA GLY A 53 -3.31 -2.83 1.42
C GLY A 53 -2.18 -3.27 2.34
N THR A 54 -2.32 -2.92 3.61
CA THR A 54 -1.32 -3.21 4.65
C THR A 54 -0.90 -4.68 4.65
N GLY A 55 -1.82 -5.58 4.34
CA GLY A 55 -1.57 -7.01 4.41
C GLY A 55 -1.11 -7.43 5.79
N ALA A 56 -0.18 -8.36 5.82
CA ALA A 56 0.55 -8.74 7.03
C ALA A 56 1.98 -8.18 7.03
N SER A 57 2.17 -6.97 6.44
CA SER A 57 3.44 -6.27 6.33
C SER A 57 4.06 -5.95 7.69
N THR A 58 5.39 -5.88 7.75
CA THR A 58 6.14 -5.46 8.94
C THR A 58 6.27 -3.93 9.05
N LEU A 59 5.69 -3.16 8.12
CA LEU A 59 5.76 -1.70 8.14
C LEU A 59 5.13 -1.11 9.41
N ILE A 60 3.96 -1.62 9.80
CA ILE A 60 3.26 -1.13 11.01
C ILE A 60 4.12 -1.34 12.26
N ASP A 61 4.84 -2.48 12.36
CA ASP A 61 5.77 -2.74 13.46
C ASP A 61 6.82 -1.64 13.56
N ARG A 62 7.42 -1.27 12.43
CA ARG A 62 8.48 -0.26 12.38
C ARG A 62 7.99 1.15 12.66
N LEU A 63 6.79 1.50 12.15
CA LEU A 63 6.18 2.80 12.46
C LEU A 63 5.90 2.95 13.96
N LEU A 64 5.41 1.89 14.60
CA LEU A 64 5.20 1.85 16.05
C LEU A 64 6.54 1.93 16.82
N ASP A 65 7.58 1.22 16.37
CA ASP A 65 8.94 1.27 16.97
C ASP A 65 9.56 2.67 16.81
N ASP A 66 9.34 3.32 15.67
CA ASP A 66 9.75 4.70 15.41
C ASP A 66 8.92 5.72 16.20
N GLY A 67 7.91 5.28 16.98
CA GLY A 67 7.11 6.09 17.89
C GLY A 67 5.93 6.83 17.26
N HIS A 68 5.52 6.47 16.04
CA HIS A 68 4.28 7.01 15.45
C HIS A 68 3.05 6.51 16.22
N ARG A 69 2.09 7.42 16.46
CA ARG A 69 0.93 7.19 17.33
C ARG A 69 -0.41 7.20 16.60
N ASN A 70 -0.43 7.73 15.37
CA ASN A 70 -1.67 7.89 14.61
C ASN A 70 -1.55 7.13 13.28
N ILE A 71 -1.79 5.82 13.35
CA ILE A 71 -1.61 4.89 12.25
C ILE A 71 -2.93 4.21 11.92
N ILE A 72 -3.33 4.24 10.65
CA ILE A 72 -4.44 3.48 10.11
C ILE A 72 -3.87 2.41 9.17
N ALA A 73 -4.19 1.16 9.47
CA ALA A 73 -3.91 0.01 8.62
C ALA A 73 -5.20 -0.40 7.90
N SER A 74 -5.21 -0.34 6.59
CA SER A 74 -6.37 -0.70 5.77
C SER A 74 -6.03 -1.81 4.78
N ASP A 75 -6.93 -2.78 4.66
CA ASP A 75 -6.86 -3.84 3.66
C ASP A 75 -8.27 -4.26 3.23
N ILE A 76 -8.40 -4.80 2.03
CA ILE A 76 -9.65 -5.40 1.57
C ILE A 76 -9.90 -6.76 2.24
N SER A 77 -8.83 -7.44 2.68
CA SER A 77 -8.87 -8.73 3.36
C SER A 77 -8.87 -8.55 4.88
N GLU A 78 -9.95 -8.97 5.51
CA GLU A 78 -10.02 -9.04 6.96
C GLU A 78 -8.99 -10.03 7.53
N LYS A 79 -8.74 -11.15 6.81
CA LYS A 79 -7.76 -12.17 7.21
C LYS A 79 -6.34 -11.61 7.28
N ALA A 80 -5.96 -10.76 6.32
CA ALA A 80 -4.68 -10.06 6.33
C ALA A 80 -4.49 -9.22 7.59
N LEU A 81 -5.50 -8.39 7.93
CA LEU A 81 -5.46 -7.55 9.12
C LEU A 81 -5.48 -8.37 10.42
N GLN A 82 -6.21 -9.49 10.46
CA GLN A 82 -6.20 -10.40 11.62
C GLN A 82 -4.83 -11.03 11.84
N ALA A 83 -4.16 -11.48 10.77
CA ALA A 83 -2.79 -12.01 10.84
C ALA A 83 -1.80 -10.98 11.39
N LEU A 84 -1.91 -9.72 10.92
CA LEU A 84 -1.08 -8.61 11.42
C LEU A 84 -1.38 -8.29 12.88
N LYS A 85 -2.65 -8.19 13.27
CA LYS A 85 -3.05 -7.99 14.68
C LYS A 85 -2.49 -9.06 15.61
N HIS A 86 -2.60 -10.32 15.17
CA HIS A 86 -2.09 -11.46 15.94
C HIS A 86 -0.57 -11.35 16.14
N ARG A 87 0.19 -11.02 15.08
CA ARG A 87 1.65 -10.85 15.16
C ARG A 87 2.07 -9.70 16.07
N LEU A 88 1.38 -8.56 16.01
CA LEU A 88 1.66 -7.40 16.87
C LEU A 88 1.36 -7.66 18.35
N GLY A 89 0.44 -8.56 18.64
CA GLY A 89 -0.09 -8.77 19.98
C GLY A 89 -1.05 -7.65 20.44
N PRO A 90 -1.83 -7.87 21.50
CA PRO A 90 -2.96 -7.00 21.86
C PRO A 90 -2.52 -5.57 22.21
N GLU A 91 -1.40 -5.40 22.89
CA GLU A 91 -0.92 -4.08 23.32
C GLU A 91 -0.56 -3.19 22.12
N ARG A 92 0.24 -3.69 21.17
CA ARG A 92 0.65 -2.92 19.99
C ARG A 92 -0.52 -2.74 19.02
N ALA A 93 -1.34 -3.77 18.84
CA ALA A 93 -2.51 -3.72 17.97
C ALA A 93 -3.54 -2.68 18.43
N SER A 94 -3.68 -2.42 19.74
CA SER A 94 -4.58 -1.38 20.27
C SER A 94 -4.16 0.05 19.92
N ARG A 95 -2.92 0.24 19.45
CA ARG A 95 -2.36 1.54 19.05
C ARG A 95 -2.58 1.85 17.55
N VAL A 96 -3.24 0.96 16.82
CA VAL A 96 -3.49 1.07 15.39
C VAL A 96 -4.99 1.08 15.13
N THR A 97 -5.45 1.95 14.25
CA THR A 97 -6.83 1.91 13.74
C THR A 97 -6.88 0.95 12.55
N TRP A 98 -7.84 0.04 12.56
CA TRP A 98 -7.99 -1.03 11.58
C TRP A 98 -9.23 -0.81 10.72
N ILE A 99 -9.06 -0.78 9.41
CA ILE A 99 -10.17 -0.57 8.47
C ILE A 99 -10.15 -1.68 7.40
N VAL A 100 -11.21 -2.49 7.37
CA VAL A 100 -11.47 -3.40 6.25
C VAL A 100 -12.26 -2.61 5.22
N ASP A 101 -11.67 -2.34 4.04
CA ASP A 101 -12.32 -1.54 3.01
C ASP A 101 -11.72 -1.77 1.61
N ASP A 102 -12.51 -1.51 0.58
CA ASP A 102 -12.07 -1.49 -0.81
C ASP A 102 -11.73 -0.04 -1.22
N VAL A 103 -10.47 0.24 -1.47
CA VAL A 103 -9.99 1.57 -1.87
C VAL A 103 -10.69 2.12 -3.13
N THR A 104 -11.26 1.25 -3.97
CA THR A 104 -12.01 1.63 -5.18
C THR A 104 -13.50 1.89 -4.93
N ARG A 105 -14.01 1.44 -3.76
CA ARG A 105 -15.42 1.61 -3.34
C ARG A 105 -15.50 1.85 -1.84
N PRO A 106 -14.82 2.89 -1.32
CA PRO A 106 -14.62 3.06 0.11
C PRO A 106 -15.94 3.32 0.85
N GLN A 107 -16.13 2.59 1.96
CA GLN A 107 -17.24 2.79 2.88
C GLN A 107 -16.78 3.54 4.14
N HIS A 108 -15.55 3.33 4.57
CA HIS A 108 -14.94 3.91 5.76
C HIS A 108 -13.83 4.89 5.41
N LEU A 109 -12.95 4.55 4.47
CA LEU A 109 -11.84 5.41 4.02
C LEU A 109 -12.33 6.77 3.53
N CYS A 110 -13.49 6.84 2.85
CA CYS A 110 -14.06 8.08 2.34
C CYS A 110 -14.39 9.11 3.45
N HIS A 111 -14.44 8.71 4.72
CA HIS A 111 -14.69 9.59 5.86
C HIS A 111 -13.41 10.12 6.50
N LEU A 112 -12.24 9.60 6.14
CA LEU A 112 -10.97 10.10 6.63
C LEU A 112 -10.68 11.50 6.09
N ARG A 113 -9.98 12.31 6.90
CA ARG A 113 -9.52 13.65 6.54
C ARG A 113 -8.12 13.86 7.10
N ASP A 114 -7.42 14.81 6.53
CA ASP A 114 -6.12 15.28 7.02
C ASP A 114 -5.05 14.18 7.12
N VAL A 115 -5.15 13.15 6.28
CA VAL A 115 -4.10 12.14 6.14
C VAL A 115 -2.81 12.85 5.72
N CYS A 116 -1.75 12.67 6.49
CA CYS A 116 -0.44 13.29 6.23
C CYS A 116 0.41 12.45 5.29
N LEU A 117 0.26 11.12 5.39
CA LEU A 117 0.93 10.15 4.53
C LEU A 117 -0.07 9.08 4.07
N TRP A 118 -0.19 8.94 2.75
CA TRP A 118 -0.73 7.78 2.08
C TRP A 118 0.43 6.88 1.67
N HIS A 119 0.45 5.65 2.14
CA HIS A 119 1.42 4.65 1.73
C HIS A 119 0.71 3.51 1.02
N ASP A 120 1.17 3.16 -0.16
CA ASP A 120 0.72 2.03 -0.96
C ASP A 120 1.93 1.26 -1.48
N ARG A 121 2.07 0.02 -1.04
CA ARG A 121 3.04 -0.90 -1.63
C ARG A 121 2.31 -2.12 -2.17
N ALA A 122 2.21 -2.18 -3.49
CA ALA A 122 1.64 -3.31 -4.22
C ALA A 122 0.10 -3.42 -4.19
N VAL A 123 -0.64 -2.29 -4.15
CA VAL A 123 -2.11 -2.27 -4.33
C VAL A 123 -2.48 -1.71 -5.69
N LEU A 124 -2.03 -0.50 -6.03
CA LEU A 124 -2.41 0.19 -7.26
C LEU A 124 -2.19 -0.67 -8.51
N HIS A 125 -1.15 -1.47 -8.55
CA HIS A 125 -0.85 -2.29 -9.72
C HIS A 125 -1.87 -3.42 -9.99
N PHE A 126 -2.72 -3.81 -9.03
CA PHE A 126 -3.80 -4.76 -9.25
C PHE A 126 -5.04 -4.12 -9.91
N LEU A 127 -5.11 -2.80 -9.93
CA LEU A 127 -6.21 -2.05 -10.54
C LEU A 127 -5.98 -1.92 -12.04
N THR A 128 -6.31 -2.96 -12.79
CA THR A 128 -6.03 -3.04 -14.23
C THR A 128 -7.01 -2.26 -15.10
N GLU A 129 -8.20 -1.99 -14.58
CA GLU A 129 -9.25 -1.27 -15.29
C GLU A 129 -9.19 0.23 -14.96
N GLU A 130 -9.34 1.09 -15.98
CA GLU A 130 -9.31 2.54 -15.80
C GLU A 130 -10.29 3.07 -14.73
N PRO A 131 -11.57 2.61 -14.66
CA PRO A 131 -12.47 3.07 -13.62
C PRO A 131 -12.01 2.77 -12.20
N GLN A 132 -11.31 1.64 -11.99
CA GLN A 132 -10.74 1.27 -10.69
C GLN A 132 -9.61 2.21 -10.29
N ARG A 133 -8.70 2.51 -11.23
CA ARG A 133 -7.60 3.46 -11.00
C ARG A 133 -8.13 4.86 -10.70
N GLN A 134 -9.14 5.31 -11.44
CA GLN A 134 -9.77 6.61 -11.18
C GLN A 134 -10.44 6.65 -9.81
N ALA A 135 -11.12 5.58 -9.40
CA ALA A 135 -11.72 5.48 -8.07
C ALA A 135 -10.66 5.53 -6.96
N TYR A 136 -9.54 4.82 -7.13
CA TYR A 136 -8.37 4.90 -6.25
C TYR A 136 -7.87 6.34 -6.12
N LEU A 137 -7.65 7.03 -7.25
CA LEU A 137 -7.17 8.41 -7.28
C LEU A 137 -8.15 9.37 -6.58
N ASN A 138 -9.45 9.17 -6.78
CA ASN A 138 -10.48 9.95 -6.10
C ASN A 138 -10.44 9.75 -4.57
N THR A 139 -10.23 8.51 -4.12
CA THR A 139 -10.09 8.21 -2.69
C THR A 139 -8.83 8.87 -2.12
N LEU A 140 -7.69 8.73 -2.78
CA LEU A 140 -6.43 9.39 -2.40
C LEU A 140 -6.62 10.90 -2.26
N ARG A 141 -7.23 11.56 -3.27
CA ARG A 141 -7.49 13.01 -3.26
C ARG A 141 -8.45 13.43 -2.15
N ALA A 142 -9.44 12.59 -1.83
CA ALA A 142 -10.43 12.93 -0.81
C ALA A 142 -9.83 12.95 0.61
N VAL A 143 -8.85 12.08 0.89
CA VAL A 143 -8.36 11.87 2.26
C VAL A 143 -7.02 12.51 2.56
N LEU A 144 -6.11 12.59 1.56
CA LEU A 144 -4.78 13.15 1.75
C LEU A 144 -4.87 14.68 1.85
N LYS A 145 -4.27 15.28 2.88
CA LYS A 145 -4.22 16.74 3.03
C LYS A 145 -3.34 17.41 1.96
N VAL A 146 -3.59 18.66 1.64
CA VAL A 146 -2.65 19.50 0.88
C VAL A 146 -1.33 19.60 1.67
N GLY A 147 -0.21 19.47 0.99
CA GLY A 147 1.12 19.35 1.60
C GLY A 147 1.45 17.95 2.15
N GLY A 148 0.50 17.03 2.17
CA GLY A 148 0.72 15.62 2.54
C GLY A 148 1.47 14.84 1.45
N PHE A 149 1.90 13.63 1.79
CA PHE A 149 2.71 12.79 0.92
C PHE A 149 1.96 11.53 0.49
N ALA A 150 2.14 11.14 -0.78
CA ALA A 150 1.77 9.84 -1.28
C ALA A 150 3.04 9.06 -1.65
N ILE A 151 3.26 7.93 -0.99
CA ILE A 151 4.29 6.97 -1.36
C ILE A 151 3.60 5.81 -2.07
N ILE A 152 3.99 5.57 -3.32
CA ILE A 152 3.43 4.50 -4.14
C ILE A 152 4.56 3.63 -4.65
N ALA A 153 4.50 2.33 -4.34
CA ALA A 153 5.42 1.33 -4.84
C ALA A 153 4.65 0.28 -5.66
N ALA A 154 4.93 0.22 -6.95
CA ALA A 154 4.25 -0.66 -7.89
C ALA A 154 5.26 -1.47 -8.71
N PHE A 155 4.83 -2.54 -9.37
CA PHE A 155 5.69 -3.28 -10.28
C PHE A 155 6.14 -2.39 -11.44
N HIS A 156 7.48 -2.40 -11.65
CA HIS A 156 8.11 -1.67 -12.74
C HIS A 156 7.80 -2.31 -14.11
N LEU A 157 7.90 -1.52 -15.19
CA LEU A 157 7.63 -1.96 -16.58
C LEU A 157 8.39 -3.24 -16.98
N THR A 158 9.58 -3.45 -16.42
CA THR A 158 10.41 -4.65 -16.66
C THR A 158 10.02 -5.86 -15.82
N GLY A 159 9.03 -5.71 -14.92
CA GLY A 159 8.54 -6.76 -14.03
C GLY A 159 7.61 -7.75 -14.72
N ALA A 160 7.17 -8.76 -13.96
CA ALA A 160 6.23 -9.77 -14.43
C ALA A 160 4.86 -9.16 -14.76
N ASP A 161 4.07 -9.85 -15.61
CA ASP A 161 2.71 -9.42 -15.97
C ASP A 161 1.63 -9.88 -14.98
N LYS A 162 2.03 -10.66 -13.97
CA LYS A 162 1.14 -11.19 -12.94
C LYS A 162 1.81 -11.14 -11.57
N CYS A 163 0.98 -10.91 -10.55
CA CYS A 163 1.34 -11.06 -9.15
C CYS A 163 0.24 -11.86 -8.45
N SER A 164 0.61 -12.85 -7.62
CA SER A 164 -0.36 -13.69 -6.90
C SER A 164 -1.44 -14.33 -7.80
N GLY A 165 -1.08 -14.68 -9.05
CA GLY A 165 -2.02 -15.22 -10.04
C GLY A 165 -2.91 -14.18 -10.73
N LEU A 166 -2.94 -12.93 -10.27
CA LEU A 166 -3.72 -11.84 -10.85
C LEU A 166 -2.91 -11.07 -11.90
N PRO A 167 -3.57 -10.58 -12.98
CA PRO A 167 -2.95 -9.62 -13.89
C PRO A 167 -2.66 -8.31 -13.15
N ILE A 168 -1.62 -7.60 -13.60
CA ILE A 168 -1.24 -6.30 -13.04
C ILE A 168 -1.04 -5.25 -14.11
N HIS A 169 -1.20 -3.99 -13.74
CA HIS A 169 -0.80 -2.82 -14.50
C HIS A 169 0.57 -2.35 -13.99
N LYS A 170 1.55 -2.26 -14.90
CA LYS A 170 2.93 -1.91 -14.54
C LYS A 170 3.15 -0.41 -14.70
N TYR A 171 4.08 0.12 -13.92
CA TYR A 171 4.36 1.56 -13.87
C TYR A 171 5.86 1.85 -13.96
N ASP A 172 6.17 3.05 -14.38
CA ASP A 172 7.38 3.79 -14.05
C ASP A 172 7.02 5.10 -13.37
N GLN A 173 8.00 5.93 -13.05
CA GLN A 173 7.77 7.22 -12.39
C GLN A 173 6.99 8.19 -13.27
N THR A 174 7.13 8.12 -14.58
CA THR A 174 6.43 9.01 -15.53
C THR A 174 4.95 8.67 -15.59
N LEU A 175 4.62 7.38 -15.76
CA LEU A 175 3.23 6.91 -15.76
C LEU A 175 2.52 7.18 -14.42
N LEU A 176 3.22 7.08 -13.29
CA LEU A 176 2.66 7.44 -11.98
C LEU A 176 2.43 8.95 -11.86
N ALA A 177 3.36 9.78 -12.34
CA ALA A 177 3.19 11.23 -12.35
C ALA A 177 2.04 11.68 -13.26
N GLU A 178 1.93 11.11 -14.44
CA GLU A 178 0.81 11.35 -15.37
C GLU A 178 -0.53 10.92 -14.76
N PHE A 179 -0.57 9.75 -14.11
CA PHE A 179 -1.76 9.23 -13.45
C PHE A 179 -2.24 10.12 -12.30
N LEU A 180 -1.34 10.59 -11.44
CA LEU A 180 -1.69 11.45 -10.31
C LEU A 180 -2.03 12.87 -10.77
N GLY A 181 -1.43 13.33 -11.87
CA GLY A 181 -1.67 14.64 -12.48
C GLY A 181 -1.03 15.80 -11.70
N GLU A 182 -1.36 17.02 -12.13
CA GLU A 182 -0.75 18.27 -11.65
C GLU A 182 -1.00 18.59 -10.16
N ASP A 183 -1.93 17.88 -9.51
CA ASP A 183 -2.17 18.03 -8.08
C ASP A 183 -1.04 17.45 -7.22
N PHE A 184 -0.13 16.68 -7.82
CA PHE A 184 0.94 15.98 -7.14
C PHE A 184 2.30 16.26 -7.79
N LEU A 185 3.27 16.65 -6.97
CA LEU A 185 4.66 16.84 -7.37
C LEU A 185 5.46 15.57 -7.04
N LEU A 186 6.07 14.96 -8.05
CA LEU A 186 7.05 13.90 -7.83
C LEU A 186 8.32 14.50 -7.23
N GLU A 187 8.64 14.16 -5.98
CA GLU A 187 9.82 14.66 -5.27
C GLU A 187 10.99 13.67 -5.24
N ASP A 188 10.68 12.35 -5.25
CA ASP A 188 11.71 11.32 -5.24
C ASP A 188 11.22 10.04 -5.89
N HIS A 189 12.13 9.30 -6.52
CA HIS A 189 11.83 7.98 -7.09
C HIS A 189 13.10 7.15 -7.27
N PHE A 190 12.95 5.84 -7.20
CA PHE A 190 14.01 4.88 -7.55
C PHE A 190 13.43 3.53 -7.94
N GLN A 191 14.18 2.79 -8.74
CA GLN A 191 13.89 1.40 -9.04
C GLN A 191 14.56 0.50 -8.01
N TYR A 192 13.88 -0.56 -7.61
CA TYR A 192 14.41 -1.56 -6.69
C TYR A 192 13.94 -2.95 -7.10
N THR A 193 14.88 -3.88 -7.24
CA THR A 193 14.55 -5.28 -7.46
C THR A 193 14.46 -5.99 -6.12
N TYR A 194 13.23 -6.21 -5.67
CA TYR A 194 12.93 -7.05 -4.53
C TYR A 194 13.13 -8.53 -4.92
N HIS A 195 13.70 -9.33 -4.03
CA HIS A 195 13.77 -10.78 -4.18
C HIS A 195 12.81 -11.43 -3.21
N THR A 196 11.86 -12.20 -3.75
CA THR A 196 10.88 -12.94 -2.95
C THR A 196 11.58 -13.93 -2.01
N PRO A 197 10.91 -14.47 -0.98
CA PRO A 197 11.46 -15.55 -0.16
C PRO A 197 11.94 -16.77 -0.97
N SER A 198 11.33 -17.00 -2.15
CA SER A 198 11.77 -18.06 -3.09
C SER A 198 12.91 -17.64 -4.03
N GLY A 199 13.46 -16.42 -3.88
CA GLY A 199 14.56 -15.90 -4.71
C GLY A 199 14.15 -15.28 -6.05
N SER A 200 12.86 -15.25 -6.39
CA SER A 200 12.40 -14.67 -7.66
C SER A 200 12.51 -13.14 -7.66
N PRO A 201 13.09 -12.51 -8.70
CA PRO A 201 13.18 -11.06 -8.77
C PRO A 201 11.81 -10.41 -9.03
N ARG A 202 11.57 -9.28 -8.38
CA ARG A 202 10.38 -8.43 -8.55
C ARG A 202 10.84 -6.97 -8.66
N PRO A 203 11.03 -6.44 -9.88
CA PRO A 203 11.34 -5.04 -10.09
C PRO A 203 10.17 -4.15 -9.68
N TYR A 204 10.42 -3.22 -8.79
CA TYR A 204 9.49 -2.18 -8.35
C TYR A 204 9.99 -0.81 -8.76
N ILE A 205 9.06 0.11 -9.00
CA ILE A 205 9.26 1.55 -8.93
C ILE A 205 8.71 2.05 -7.61
N TYR A 206 9.53 2.75 -6.85
CA TYR A 206 9.14 3.46 -5.63
C TYR A 206 9.11 4.94 -5.94
N THR A 207 8.05 5.63 -5.52
CA THR A 207 7.86 7.07 -5.75
C THR A 207 7.36 7.74 -4.50
N ARG A 208 7.76 9.01 -4.30
CA ARG A 208 7.22 9.89 -3.27
C ARG A 208 6.72 11.17 -3.94
N PHE A 209 5.45 11.42 -3.77
CA PHE A 209 4.78 12.61 -4.26
C PHE A 209 4.36 13.49 -3.09
N ARG A 210 4.38 14.81 -3.32
CA ARG A 210 3.75 15.79 -2.44
C ARG A 210 2.46 16.29 -3.07
N ARG A 211 1.37 16.35 -2.31
CA ARG A 211 0.13 16.96 -2.76
C ARG A 211 0.23 18.47 -2.73
N LEU A 212 -0.06 19.14 -3.85
CA LEU A 212 0.06 20.60 -4.01
C LEU A 212 -1.28 21.31 -3.79
N ARG A 213 -2.41 20.71 -4.18
CA ARG A 213 -3.75 21.29 -4.11
C ARG A 213 -4.84 20.20 -4.03
#